data_08c132d8dca8879fe3faee046dec2fa7
#
_entry.id   08c132d8dca8879fe3faee046dec2fa7
#
_cell.length_a   1.000
_cell.length_b   1.000
_cell.length_c   1.000
_cell.angle_alpha   90.00
_cell.angle_beta   90.00
_cell.angle_gamma   90.00
#
_symmetry.space_group_name_H-M   'P 1'
#
loop_
_entity.id
_entity.type
_entity.pdbx_description
1 polymer ?
#
loop_
_entity_poly.entity_id
_entity_poly.type
_entity_poly.pdbx_seq_one_letter_code
_entity_poly.pdbx_strand_id
1 'polypeptide(L)'
;IQTAHEAFQITRKVPSWKRTEVLEKVSEGIKANREKFARAIALEAGKPIQSARAEVDRAVFTFKIASEEARRIYGEIVPLDWLPGNENRIAHIRRVPRGPVIGITPFNYPLNLVAHKVAPAIAAGNPIIVRPATQTPVSSFLLAQVVLEAGWTPGGMQVVPTKTSDAKPFV
;
A
#
# COMPACT_ATOMS: atom_id res chain seq x y z
N ILE A 1 -1.38 0.43 -16.37
CA ILE A 1 0.02 0.87 -16.20
C ILE A 1 0.12 2.38 -16.46
N GLN A 2 -0.35 2.86 -17.61
CA GLN A 2 -0.27 4.29 -17.98
C GLN A 2 -0.87 5.20 -16.87
N THR A 3 -2.09 4.90 -16.41
CA THR A 3 -2.75 5.64 -15.31
C THR A 3 -1.92 5.67 -14.01
N ALA A 4 -1.18 4.59 -13.71
CA ALA A 4 -0.30 4.56 -12.54
C ALA A 4 0.94 5.45 -12.75
N HIS A 5 1.48 5.54 -13.97
CA HIS A 5 2.56 6.48 -14.29
C HIS A 5 2.11 7.93 -14.19
N GLU A 6 0.91 8.25 -14.64
CA GLU A 6 0.32 9.58 -14.50
C GLU A 6 0.10 9.93 -13.02
N ALA A 7 -0.50 9.01 -12.25
CA ALA A 7 -0.66 9.18 -10.80
C ALA A 7 0.69 9.37 -10.08
N PHE A 8 1.76 8.72 -10.53
CA PHE A 8 3.09 8.87 -9.94
C PHE A 8 3.63 10.29 -10.00
N GLN A 9 3.33 11.06 -11.06
CA GLN A 9 3.77 12.45 -11.16
C GLN A 9 3.21 13.32 -10.04
N ILE A 10 2.09 12.90 -9.45
CA ILE A 10 1.44 13.55 -8.29
C ILE A 10 1.93 12.91 -7.00
N THR A 11 1.83 11.58 -6.86
CA THR A 11 2.09 10.88 -5.59
C THR A 11 3.53 11.03 -5.10
N ARG A 12 4.50 11.09 -6.03
CA ARG A 12 5.93 11.33 -5.70
C ARG A 12 6.19 12.67 -5.00
N LYS A 13 5.28 13.63 -5.15
CA LYS A 13 5.38 14.98 -4.57
C LYS A 13 4.56 15.13 -3.27
N VAL A 14 3.73 14.13 -2.93
CA VAL A 14 2.90 14.18 -1.72
C VAL A 14 3.81 14.12 -0.49
N PRO A 15 3.77 15.14 0.39
CA PRO A 15 4.63 15.18 1.57
C PRO A 15 4.27 14.09 2.58
N SER A 16 5.22 13.73 3.45
CA SER A 16 5.05 12.63 4.43
C SER A 16 3.84 12.85 5.37
N TRP A 17 3.61 14.06 5.83
CA TRP A 17 2.46 14.37 6.69
C TRP A 17 1.12 14.06 6.00
N LYS A 18 1.02 14.36 4.70
CA LYS A 18 -0.22 14.08 3.94
C LYS A 18 -0.41 12.59 3.69
N ARG A 19 0.68 11.87 3.42
CA ARG A 19 0.65 10.38 3.31
C ARG A 19 0.24 9.74 4.63
N THR A 20 0.74 10.24 5.75
CA THR A 20 0.31 9.84 7.09
C THR A 20 -1.19 10.03 7.27
N GLU A 21 -1.71 11.24 7.00
CA GLU A 21 -3.14 11.56 7.12
C GLU A 21 -4.02 10.61 6.28
N VAL A 22 -3.61 10.34 5.04
CA VAL A 22 -4.32 9.39 4.17
C VAL A 22 -4.32 7.99 4.78
N LEU A 23 -3.18 7.49 5.26
CA LEU A 23 -3.07 6.15 5.86
C LEU A 23 -3.89 6.02 7.15
N GLU A 24 -3.93 7.07 7.98
CA GLU A 24 -4.79 7.14 9.18
C GLU A 24 -6.27 7.05 8.78
N LYS A 25 -6.71 7.85 7.80
CA LYS A 25 -8.08 7.82 7.27
C LYS A 25 -8.45 6.45 6.67
N VAL A 26 -7.51 5.78 5.99
CA VAL A 26 -7.75 4.42 5.49
C VAL A 26 -7.94 3.44 6.65
N SER A 27 -7.10 3.52 7.67
CA SER A 27 -7.24 2.69 8.89
C SER A 27 -8.62 2.88 9.54
N GLU A 28 -9.03 4.12 9.73
CA GLU A 28 -10.34 4.47 10.27
C GLU A 28 -11.49 4.02 9.36
N GLY A 29 -11.37 4.20 8.06
CA GLY A 29 -12.36 3.78 7.07
C GLY A 29 -12.56 2.26 7.04
N ILE A 30 -11.48 1.47 7.14
CA ILE A 30 -11.58 0.01 7.27
C ILE A 30 -12.28 -0.34 8.59
N LYS A 31 -11.91 0.30 9.70
CA LYS A 31 -12.51 0.08 11.02
C LYS A 31 -14.01 0.41 11.03
N ALA A 32 -14.40 1.53 10.45
CA ALA A 32 -15.81 1.93 10.33
C ALA A 32 -16.64 0.96 9.48
N ASN A 33 -16.02 0.33 8.47
CA ASN A 33 -16.65 -0.65 7.60
C ASN A 33 -16.34 -2.12 7.99
N ARG A 34 -15.93 -2.38 9.24
CA ARG A 34 -15.44 -3.66 9.73
C ARG A 34 -16.33 -4.85 9.35
N GLU A 35 -17.63 -4.77 9.60
CA GLU A 35 -18.57 -5.86 9.30
C GLU A 35 -18.78 -6.05 7.77
N LYS A 36 -18.75 -4.99 6.98
CA LYS A 36 -18.81 -5.06 5.52
C LYS A 36 -17.62 -5.85 4.95
N PHE A 37 -16.41 -5.51 5.41
CA PHE A 37 -15.20 -6.24 5.04
C PHE A 37 -15.22 -7.69 5.53
N ALA A 38 -15.59 -7.93 6.79
CA ALA A 38 -15.63 -9.28 7.37
C ALA A 38 -16.60 -10.20 6.60
N ARG A 39 -17.78 -9.69 6.24
CA ARG A 39 -18.74 -10.45 5.42
C ARG A 39 -18.21 -10.72 4.01
N ALA A 40 -17.58 -9.74 3.37
CA ALA A 40 -16.97 -9.94 2.06
C ALA A 40 -15.90 -11.04 2.10
N ILE A 41 -14.98 -10.97 3.08
CA ILE A 41 -13.94 -11.99 3.28
C ILE A 41 -14.54 -13.37 3.56
N ALA A 42 -15.56 -13.46 4.43
CA ALA A 42 -16.21 -14.72 4.74
C ALA A 42 -16.85 -15.36 3.50
N LEU A 43 -17.52 -14.57 2.66
CA LEU A 43 -18.18 -15.04 1.46
C LEU A 43 -17.18 -15.42 0.35
N GLU A 44 -16.16 -14.60 0.08
CA GLU A 44 -15.23 -14.86 -1.02
C GLU A 44 -14.16 -15.90 -0.69
N ALA A 45 -13.72 -16.00 0.59
CA ALA A 45 -12.69 -16.93 1.03
C ALA A 45 -13.21 -18.18 1.75
N GLY A 46 -14.54 -18.29 1.98
CA GLY A 46 -15.12 -19.40 2.71
C GLY A 46 -14.69 -19.49 4.19
N LYS A 47 -14.35 -18.35 4.82
CA LYS A 47 -13.83 -18.30 6.19
C LYS A 47 -14.94 -18.16 7.22
N PRO A 48 -14.76 -18.73 8.45
CA PRO A 48 -15.57 -18.36 9.58
C PRO A 48 -15.55 -16.85 9.83
N ILE A 49 -16.72 -16.26 10.12
CA ILE A 49 -16.86 -14.82 10.28
C ILE A 49 -15.93 -14.23 11.38
N GLN A 50 -15.65 -15.00 12.44
CA GLN A 50 -14.72 -14.56 13.49
C GLN A 50 -13.29 -14.43 12.97
N SER A 51 -12.85 -15.37 12.12
CA SER A 51 -11.52 -15.28 11.46
C SER A 51 -11.46 -14.12 10.49
N ALA A 52 -12.56 -13.85 9.76
CA ALA A 52 -12.65 -12.70 8.86
C ALA A 52 -12.59 -11.38 9.63
N ARG A 53 -13.28 -11.25 10.77
CA ARG A 53 -13.20 -10.07 11.65
C ARG A 53 -11.77 -9.83 12.16
N ALA A 54 -11.09 -10.88 12.61
CA ALA A 54 -9.70 -10.80 13.05
C ALA A 54 -8.77 -10.36 11.93
N GLU A 55 -9.02 -10.79 10.68
CA GLU A 55 -8.26 -10.33 9.51
C GLU A 55 -8.47 -8.83 9.25
N VAL A 56 -9.70 -8.34 9.37
CA VAL A 56 -9.98 -6.89 9.22
C VAL A 56 -9.24 -6.09 10.29
N ASP A 57 -9.26 -6.53 11.54
CA ASP A 57 -8.57 -5.85 12.65
C ASP A 57 -7.04 -5.78 12.40
N ARG A 58 -6.45 -6.82 11.81
CA ARG A 58 -5.04 -6.82 11.39
C ARG A 58 -4.77 -5.83 10.26
N ALA A 59 -5.67 -5.72 9.27
CA ALA A 59 -5.52 -4.75 8.19
C ALA A 59 -5.59 -3.30 8.71
N VAL A 60 -6.51 -3.01 9.64
CA VAL A 60 -6.57 -1.72 10.36
C VAL A 60 -5.22 -1.39 10.99
N PHE A 61 -4.64 -2.36 11.71
CA PHE A 61 -3.35 -2.19 12.37
C PHE A 61 -2.20 -1.98 11.37
N THR A 62 -2.21 -2.70 10.24
CA THR A 62 -1.21 -2.55 9.16
C THR A 62 -1.18 -1.12 8.63
N PHE A 63 -2.34 -0.52 8.35
CA PHE A 63 -2.42 0.87 7.89
C PHE A 63 -2.01 1.86 8.98
N LYS A 64 -2.35 1.60 10.25
CA LYS A 64 -1.91 2.42 11.38
C LYS A 64 -0.38 2.45 11.48
N ILE A 65 0.27 1.30 11.47
CA ILE A 65 1.75 1.24 11.50
C ILE A 65 2.36 1.95 10.29
N ALA A 66 1.80 1.74 9.09
CA ALA A 66 2.30 2.41 7.89
C ALA A 66 2.16 3.94 7.97
N SER A 67 1.14 4.46 8.65
CA SER A 67 0.99 5.92 8.88
C SER A 67 2.11 6.47 9.75
N GLU A 68 2.50 5.75 10.77
CA GLU A 68 3.62 6.11 11.65
C GLU A 68 4.96 6.03 10.90
N GLU A 69 5.18 4.96 10.14
CA GLU A 69 6.40 4.74 9.38
C GLU A 69 6.57 5.71 8.20
N ALA A 70 5.48 6.25 7.64
CA ALA A 70 5.55 7.25 6.57
C ALA A 70 6.37 8.48 6.96
N ARG A 71 6.44 8.80 8.25
CA ARG A 71 7.26 9.89 8.80
C ARG A 71 8.71 9.50 9.09
N ARG A 72 9.04 8.19 9.08
CA ARG A 72 10.36 7.64 9.43
C ARG A 72 11.17 7.20 8.21
N ILE A 73 10.75 7.56 7.00
CA ILE A 73 11.51 7.29 5.78
C ILE A 73 12.63 8.34 5.67
N TYR A 74 13.66 8.16 6.49
CA TYR A 74 14.81 9.07 6.56
C TYR A 74 15.84 8.75 5.47
N GLY A 75 16.80 9.67 5.30
CA GLY A 75 18.07 9.43 4.64
C GLY A 75 19.18 9.23 5.66
N GLU A 76 20.41 9.27 5.18
CA GLU A 76 21.61 9.10 5.97
C GLU A 76 22.64 10.14 5.57
N ILE A 77 23.51 10.51 6.51
CA ILE A 77 24.71 11.28 6.25
C ILE A 77 25.89 10.37 6.51
N VAL A 78 26.72 10.16 5.48
CA VAL A 78 27.87 9.24 5.55
C VAL A 78 29.15 10.08 5.39
N PRO A 79 30.05 10.12 6.39
CA PRO A 79 31.36 10.71 6.21
C PRO A 79 32.18 9.88 5.22
N LEU A 80 32.96 10.53 4.35
CA LEU A 80 33.78 9.89 3.33
C LEU A 80 35.27 10.05 3.60
N ASP A 81 35.65 10.34 4.84
CA ASP A 81 37.04 10.55 5.31
C ASP A 81 37.86 9.25 5.49
N TRP A 82 37.46 8.20 4.78
CA TRP A 82 38.09 6.86 4.87
C TRP A 82 39.46 6.77 4.17
N LEU A 83 39.79 7.76 3.33
CA LEU A 83 41.07 7.84 2.64
C LEU A 83 41.66 9.24 2.80
N PRO A 84 43.01 9.35 2.91
CA PRO A 84 43.68 10.65 2.94
C PRO A 84 43.28 11.53 1.75
N GLY A 85 42.99 12.80 2.01
CA GLY A 85 42.51 13.76 1.03
C GLY A 85 40.98 13.83 0.86
N ASN A 86 40.22 13.03 1.62
CA ASN A 86 38.75 13.05 1.64
C ASN A 86 38.14 13.60 2.93
N GLU A 87 38.94 14.19 3.82
CA GLU A 87 38.58 14.58 5.18
C GLU A 87 37.37 15.53 5.27
N ASN A 88 37.10 16.30 4.21
CA ASN A 88 36.00 17.27 4.16
C ASN A 88 34.84 16.81 3.28
N ARG A 89 34.77 15.53 2.91
CA ARG A 89 33.71 14.98 2.04
C ARG A 89 32.61 14.30 2.85
N ILE A 90 31.37 14.59 2.48
CA ILE A 90 30.17 14.02 3.09
C ILE A 90 29.24 13.55 1.97
N ALA A 91 28.66 12.37 2.10
CA ALA A 91 27.58 11.89 1.25
C ALA A 91 26.22 12.04 1.95
N HIS A 92 25.22 12.50 1.22
CA HIS A 92 23.83 12.53 1.64
C HIS A 92 23.06 11.46 0.89
N ILE A 93 22.51 10.48 1.60
CA ILE A 93 21.62 9.46 1.06
C ILE A 93 20.18 9.90 1.29
N ARG A 94 19.39 9.95 0.23
CA ARG A 94 17.97 10.29 0.30
C ARG A 94 17.12 9.16 -0.28
N ARG A 95 16.08 8.75 0.43
CA ARG A 95 15.09 7.79 -0.04
C ARG A 95 14.00 8.53 -0.81
N VAL A 96 13.73 8.10 -2.04
CA VAL A 96 12.73 8.72 -2.93
C VAL A 96 11.75 7.67 -3.44
N PRO A 97 10.49 8.05 -3.78
CA PRO A 97 9.55 7.14 -4.40
C PRO A 97 10.12 6.53 -5.68
N ARG A 98 9.96 5.21 -5.84
CA ARG A 98 10.54 4.44 -6.95
C ARG A 98 9.71 4.55 -8.24
N GLY A 99 8.38 4.57 -8.11
CA GLY A 99 7.44 4.50 -9.23
C GLY A 99 6.28 3.57 -8.95
N PRO A 100 5.45 3.26 -9.95
CA PRO A 100 4.37 2.32 -9.83
C PRO A 100 4.85 0.94 -9.35
N VAL A 101 4.13 0.37 -8.39
CA VAL A 101 4.40 -0.94 -7.80
C VAL A 101 3.30 -1.91 -8.23
N ILE A 102 3.65 -3.15 -8.52
CA ILE A 102 2.69 -4.22 -8.77
C ILE A 102 2.61 -5.11 -7.52
N GLY A 103 1.39 -5.29 -7.00
CA GLY A 103 1.11 -6.15 -5.86
C GLY A 103 0.30 -7.37 -6.27
N ILE A 104 0.93 -8.54 -6.38
CA ILE A 104 0.24 -9.82 -6.60
C ILE A 104 -0.04 -10.45 -5.23
N THR A 105 -1.30 -10.82 -4.97
CA THR A 105 -1.72 -11.32 -3.66
C THR A 105 -2.40 -12.68 -3.74
N PRO A 106 -2.18 -13.56 -2.73
CA PRO A 106 -2.84 -14.83 -2.61
C PRO A 106 -4.25 -14.68 -2.01
N PHE A 107 -5.01 -15.78 -2.02
CA PHE A 107 -6.42 -15.83 -1.61
C PHE A 107 -6.66 -16.00 -0.10
N ASN A 108 -5.67 -16.51 0.63
CA ASN A 108 -5.86 -16.96 2.02
C ASN A 108 -6.08 -15.84 3.05
N TYR A 109 -5.60 -14.62 2.79
CA TYR A 109 -5.87 -13.41 3.56
C TYR A 109 -6.11 -12.23 2.60
N PRO A 110 -7.29 -12.19 1.95
CA PRO A 110 -7.54 -11.34 0.79
C PRO A 110 -7.53 -9.84 1.09
N LEU A 111 -7.78 -9.44 2.32
CA LEU A 111 -7.64 -8.04 2.74
C LEU A 111 -6.26 -7.76 3.33
N ASN A 112 -5.80 -8.58 4.29
CA ASN A 112 -4.60 -8.26 5.05
C ASN A 112 -3.32 -8.34 4.20
N LEU A 113 -3.22 -9.32 3.28
CA LEU A 113 -2.05 -9.41 2.39
C LEU A 113 -2.05 -8.35 1.29
N VAL A 114 -3.21 -7.81 0.93
CA VAL A 114 -3.31 -6.61 0.10
C VAL A 114 -2.86 -5.39 0.91
N ALA A 115 -3.33 -5.24 2.15
CA ALA A 115 -2.93 -4.16 3.04
C ALA A 115 -1.40 -4.08 3.21
N HIS A 116 -0.70 -5.22 3.36
CA HIS A 116 0.76 -5.30 3.45
C HIS A 116 1.51 -4.83 2.20
N LYS A 117 0.85 -4.64 1.08
CA LYS A 117 1.42 -4.10 -0.16
C LYS A 117 0.98 -2.66 -0.39
N VAL A 118 -0.29 -2.37 -0.15
CA VAL A 118 -0.88 -1.04 -0.40
C VAL A 118 -0.37 -0.02 0.62
N ALA A 119 -0.38 -0.35 1.90
CA ALA A 119 0.01 0.57 2.95
C ALA A 119 1.45 1.07 2.82
N PRO A 120 2.48 0.21 2.65
CA PRO A 120 3.85 0.68 2.45
C PRO A 120 4.06 1.38 1.10
N ALA A 121 3.32 1.03 0.04
CA ALA A 121 3.38 1.74 -1.22
C ALA A 121 2.94 3.20 -1.05
N ILE A 122 1.81 3.45 -0.39
CA ILE A 122 1.31 4.80 -0.07
C ILE A 122 2.30 5.52 0.85
N ALA A 123 2.80 4.86 1.91
CA ALA A 123 3.77 5.43 2.84
C ALA A 123 5.03 5.93 2.11
N ALA A 124 5.49 5.19 1.11
CA ALA A 124 6.65 5.53 0.29
C ALA A 124 6.32 6.49 -0.88
N GLY A 125 5.05 6.89 -1.09
CA GLY A 125 4.64 7.80 -2.16
C GLY A 125 4.55 7.15 -3.55
N ASN A 126 4.37 5.84 -3.60
CA ASN A 126 4.26 5.07 -4.84
C ASN A 126 2.79 4.73 -5.16
N PRO A 127 2.35 4.84 -6.41
CA PRO A 127 1.13 4.20 -6.87
C PRO A 127 1.28 2.67 -6.85
N ILE A 128 0.15 1.98 -6.68
CA ILE A 128 0.13 0.52 -6.68
C ILE A 128 -0.99 -0.03 -7.56
N ILE A 129 -0.65 -1.03 -8.36
CA ILE A 129 -1.59 -1.86 -9.11
C ILE A 129 -1.68 -3.21 -8.39
N VAL A 130 -2.84 -3.49 -7.81
CA VAL A 130 -3.09 -4.76 -7.11
C VAL A 130 -3.73 -5.74 -8.07
N ARG A 131 -3.12 -6.91 -8.22
CA ARG A 131 -3.72 -8.09 -8.80
C ARG A 131 -4.17 -9.02 -7.68
N PRO A 132 -5.45 -8.98 -7.27
CA PRO A 132 -5.97 -9.91 -6.28
C PRO A 132 -6.01 -11.33 -6.82
N ALA A 133 -6.09 -12.31 -5.93
CA ALA A 133 -6.41 -13.67 -6.34
C ALA A 133 -7.80 -13.71 -7.02
N THR A 134 -7.92 -14.53 -8.06
CA THR A 134 -9.15 -14.60 -8.87
C THR A 134 -10.39 -14.99 -8.05
N GLN A 135 -10.19 -15.77 -6.99
CA GLN A 135 -11.30 -16.22 -6.12
C GLN A 135 -11.75 -15.16 -5.11
N THR A 136 -10.89 -14.20 -4.75
CA THR A 136 -11.13 -13.28 -3.63
C THR A 136 -10.80 -11.82 -3.98
N PRO A 137 -11.44 -11.23 -4.99
CA PRO A 137 -11.15 -9.86 -5.43
C PRO A 137 -11.96 -8.79 -4.67
N VAL A 138 -13.09 -9.14 -4.03
CA VAL A 138 -14.08 -8.18 -3.53
C VAL A 138 -13.51 -7.30 -2.42
N SER A 139 -12.80 -7.89 -1.46
CA SER A 139 -12.16 -7.12 -0.38
C SER A 139 -11.13 -6.10 -0.90
N SER A 140 -10.45 -6.41 -2.02
CA SER A 140 -9.52 -5.47 -2.66
C SER A 140 -10.23 -4.28 -3.28
N PHE A 141 -11.40 -4.47 -3.89
CA PHE A 141 -12.21 -3.37 -4.43
C PHE A 141 -12.76 -2.47 -3.31
N LEU A 142 -13.25 -3.08 -2.22
CA LEU A 142 -13.69 -2.32 -1.05
C LEU A 142 -12.54 -1.49 -0.46
N LEU A 143 -11.33 -2.05 -0.40
CA LEU A 143 -10.15 -1.31 0.06
C LEU A 143 -9.82 -0.14 -0.88
N ALA A 144 -9.88 -0.35 -2.19
CA ALA A 144 -9.60 0.72 -3.16
C ALA A 144 -10.58 1.89 -3.02
N GLN A 145 -11.86 1.59 -2.75
CA GLN A 145 -12.87 2.61 -2.44
C GLN A 145 -12.48 3.42 -1.19
N VAL A 146 -12.14 2.74 -0.10
CA VAL A 146 -11.72 3.41 1.15
C VAL A 146 -10.45 4.26 0.95
N VAL A 147 -9.48 3.76 0.17
CA VAL A 147 -8.25 4.51 -0.15
C VAL A 147 -8.55 5.78 -0.95
N LEU A 148 -9.48 5.71 -1.90
CA LEU A 148 -9.91 6.87 -2.68
C LEU A 148 -10.66 7.90 -1.80
N GLU A 149 -11.60 7.43 -0.97
CA GLU A 149 -12.35 8.26 -0.01
C GLU A 149 -11.44 8.93 1.03
N ALA A 150 -10.34 8.26 1.41
CA ALA A 150 -9.31 8.83 2.28
C ALA A 150 -8.51 9.98 1.64
N GLY A 151 -8.69 10.22 0.33
CA GLY A 151 -8.06 11.30 -0.41
C GLY A 151 -6.72 10.93 -1.05
N TRP A 152 -6.43 9.64 -1.26
CA TRP A 152 -5.30 9.25 -2.10
C TRP A 152 -5.56 9.64 -3.55
N THR A 153 -4.49 9.95 -4.27
CA THR A 153 -4.56 10.39 -5.68
C THR A 153 -5.35 9.39 -6.54
N PRO A 154 -6.33 9.83 -7.33
CA PRO A 154 -7.00 8.98 -8.32
C PRO A 154 -5.99 8.27 -9.21
N GLY A 155 -6.18 6.96 -9.45
CA GLY A 155 -5.22 6.11 -10.15
C GLY A 155 -4.01 5.68 -9.31
N GLY A 156 -3.84 6.22 -8.10
CA GLY A 156 -2.75 5.86 -7.18
C GLY A 156 -2.92 4.48 -6.52
N MET A 157 -4.14 3.94 -6.50
CA MET A 157 -4.42 2.52 -6.24
C MET A 157 -5.36 2.00 -7.30
N GLN A 158 -4.98 0.91 -7.94
CA GLN A 158 -5.79 0.23 -8.96
C GLN A 158 -5.93 -1.24 -8.60
N VAL A 159 -7.11 -1.81 -8.83
CA VAL A 159 -7.38 -3.24 -8.64
C VAL A 159 -7.70 -3.84 -10.01
N VAL A 160 -6.87 -4.77 -10.46
CA VAL A 160 -6.99 -5.39 -11.79
C VAL A 160 -7.11 -6.90 -11.62
N PRO A 161 -8.34 -7.44 -11.50
CA PRO A 161 -8.54 -8.88 -11.47
C PRO A 161 -8.25 -9.47 -12.85
N THR A 162 -7.39 -10.47 -12.91
CA THR A 162 -7.04 -11.17 -14.15
C THR A 162 -6.99 -12.67 -13.90
N LYS A 163 -7.28 -13.46 -14.93
CA LYS A 163 -7.05 -14.91 -14.87
C LYS A 163 -5.54 -15.18 -14.70
N THR A 164 -5.19 -16.31 -14.12
CA THR A 164 -3.79 -16.68 -13.92
C THR A 164 -3.05 -16.84 -15.25
N SER A 165 -3.73 -17.30 -16.31
CA SER A 165 -3.19 -17.37 -17.67
C SER A 165 -2.73 -16.01 -18.21
N ASP A 166 -3.41 -14.92 -17.79
CA ASP A 166 -3.20 -13.56 -18.32
C ASP A 166 -2.30 -12.73 -17.42
N ALA A 167 -1.67 -13.38 -16.41
CA ALA A 167 -0.84 -12.71 -15.43
C ALA A 167 0.58 -12.36 -15.92
N LYS A 168 1.02 -12.89 -17.08
CA LYS A 168 2.37 -12.64 -17.63
C LYS A 168 2.79 -11.16 -17.69
N PRO A 169 1.90 -10.18 -18.04
CA PRO A 169 2.28 -8.78 -18.06
C PRO A 169 2.56 -8.16 -16.67
N PHE A 170 2.28 -8.88 -15.57
CA PHE A 170 2.51 -8.42 -14.19
C PHE A 170 3.79 -8.99 -13.57
N VAL A 171 4.51 -9.83 -14.30
CA VAL A 171 5.77 -10.48 -13.91
C VAL A 171 6.87 -10.10 -14.88
#